data_0f88e0f4400d1d399f99009e93b69657
#
_entry.id   0f88e0f4400d1d399f99009e93b69657
#
_cell.length_a   1.000
_cell.length_b   1.000
_cell.length_c   1.000
_cell.angle_alpha   90.00
_cell.angle_beta   90.00
_cell.angle_gamma   90.00
#
_symmetry.space_group_name_H-M   'P 1'
#
loop_
_entity.id
_entity.type
_entity.pdbx_description
1 polymer ?
#
loop_
_entity_poly.entity_id
_entity_poly.type
_entity_poly.pdbx_seq_one_letter_code
_entity_poly.pdbx_strand_id
1 'polypeptide(L)'
;MSLRSVSLSYRNTYNLALPGFLPQVGDILGQTRNGGNGPFSPGIDFGLGLVDDSYIDRAKNRGWLLCADSVSTPATTARTEDMQIKATVEPLTDLKIDLSMSHTQSHNKSIQYMYHGNPTVQSGSFNMTTVSLRTAFRSPGSAKNGYRNRTFTDFQRNLDVMQQRVERRYIGTQYPQGTGMQGTFNPDNGTVDKYSADVMIPAFLAAYTGRDARKSALDIFPTLSKMLPNWNVTYKGLSNLPWVRDNFKSVNLTHGYKSTYSIGAYQSYSSWISAMGSGGELGYALNATTGNYQPSSMFDISTVSLNESFSPL
;
A
#
# COMPACT_ATOMS: atom_id res chain seq x y z
N MET A 1 -17.97 -26.89 -16.90
CA MET A 1 -17.54 -25.70 -16.11
C MET A 1 -18.08 -24.47 -16.79
N SER A 2 -18.98 -23.76 -16.16
CA SER A 2 -19.60 -22.57 -16.74
C SER A 2 -19.20 -21.34 -15.92
N LEU A 3 -18.52 -20.38 -16.55
CA LEU A 3 -18.30 -19.05 -16.02
C LEU A 3 -19.60 -18.26 -16.20
N ARG A 4 -20.22 -17.84 -15.10
CA ARG A 4 -21.53 -17.16 -15.13
C ARG A 4 -21.39 -15.65 -15.28
N SER A 5 -20.48 -15.05 -14.51
CA SER A 5 -20.25 -13.62 -14.54
C SER A 5 -18.85 -13.27 -14.10
N VAL A 6 -18.31 -12.20 -14.68
CA VAL A 6 -17.11 -11.51 -14.21
C VAL A 6 -17.42 -10.03 -14.21
N SER A 7 -17.12 -9.36 -13.13
CA SER A 7 -17.18 -7.91 -13.04
C SER A 7 -15.86 -7.36 -12.54
N LEU A 8 -15.38 -6.31 -13.20
CA LEU A 8 -14.22 -5.51 -12.81
C LEU A 8 -14.69 -4.09 -12.59
N SER A 9 -14.43 -3.54 -11.43
CA SER A 9 -14.59 -2.12 -11.12
C SER A 9 -13.24 -1.54 -10.76
N TYR A 10 -12.86 -0.47 -11.42
CA TYR A 10 -11.66 0.30 -11.10
C TYR A 10 -12.01 1.77 -11.01
N ARG A 11 -11.64 2.38 -9.90
CA ARG A 11 -11.79 3.82 -9.65
C ARG A 11 -10.45 4.39 -9.24
N ASN A 12 -10.03 5.45 -9.90
CA ASN A 12 -8.88 6.26 -9.51
C ASN A 12 -9.35 7.70 -9.36
N THR A 13 -9.22 8.26 -8.17
CA THR A 13 -9.60 9.63 -7.86
C THR A 13 -8.34 10.40 -7.50
N TYR A 14 -8.16 11.56 -8.10
CA TYR A 14 -7.07 12.48 -7.80
C TYR A 14 -7.66 13.85 -7.45
N ASN A 15 -7.25 14.41 -6.32
CA ASN A 15 -7.61 15.73 -5.88
C ASN A 15 -6.33 16.56 -5.68
N LEU A 16 -6.34 17.78 -6.15
CA LEU A 16 -5.25 18.74 -5.99
C LEU A 16 -5.80 20.02 -5.39
N ALA A 17 -5.23 20.49 -4.28
CA ALA A 17 -5.50 21.78 -3.70
C ALA A 17 -4.23 22.65 -3.72
N LEU A 18 -4.33 23.81 -4.35
CA LEU A 18 -3.26 24.77 -4.54
C LEU A 18 -3.59 26.10 -3.82
N PRO A 19 -3.13 26.30 -2.60
CA PRO A 19 -3.25 27.60 -1.94
C PRO A 19 -2.53 28.69 -2.73
N GLY A 20 -3.09 29.89 -2.73
CA GLY A 20 -2.47 31.03 -3.43
C GLY A 20 -2.46 30.92 -4.95
N PHE A 21 -3.36 30.11 -5.53
CA PHE A 21 -3.51 30.02 -6.98
C PHE A 21 -4.09 31.31 -7.56
N LEU A 22 -3.35 31.94 -8.48
CA LEU A 22 -3.66 33.27 -9.02
C LEU A 22 -4.54 33.26 -10.26
N PRO A 23 -4.45 32.27 -11.19
CA PRO A 23 -5.25 32.27 -12.40
C PRO A 23 -6.75 32.23 -12.12
N GLN A 24 -7.49 33.05 -12.86
CA GLN A 24 -8.95 33.05 -12.83
C GLN A 24 -9.49 32.13 -13.91
N VAL A 25 -10.65 31.55 -13.66
CA VAL A 25 -11.38 30.78 -14.67
C VAL A 25 -11.98 31.72 -15.70
N GLY A 26 -11.58 31.59 -16.95
CA GLY A 26 -11.91 32.54 -18.00
C GLY A 26 -12.94 32.04 -19.00
N ASP A 27 -12.54 31.19 -19.94
CA ASP A 27 -13.42 30.70 -21.04
C ASP A 27 -14.09 29.35 -20.68
N ILE A 28 -14.79 28.76 -21.67
CA ILE A 28 -15.48 27.49 -21.52
C ILE A 28 -14.54 26.29 -21.18
N LEU A 29 -13.26 26.43 -21.49
CA LEU A 29 -12.20 25.47 -21.12
C LEU A 29 -11.48 25.91 -19.85
N GLY A 30 -12.01 26.90 -19.15
CA GLY A 30 -11.43 27.42 -17.91
C GLY A 30 -10.17 28.26 -18.12
N GLN A 31 -9.90 28.74 -19.35
CA GLN A 31 -8.64 29.42 -19.66
C GLN A 31 -8.80 30.94 -19.73
N THR A 32 -7.84 31.66 -19.17
CA THR A 32 -7.74 33.12 -19.28
C THR A 32 -6.77 33.48 -20.41
N ARG A 33 -7.23 34.26 -21.40
CA ARG A 33 -6.41 34.64 -22.56
C ARG A 33 -5.49 35.83 -22.30
N ASN A 34 -5.92 36.78 -21.48
CA ASN A 34 -5.23 38.06 -21.24
C ASN A 34 -5.07 38.40 -19.76
N GLY A 35 -4.93 37.40 -18.89
CA GLY A 35 -4.68 37.63 -17.47
C GLY A 35 -3.22 38.02 -17.20
N GLY A 36 -2.94 38.76 -16.11
CA GLY A 36 -1.59 39.14 -15.69
C GLY A 36 -0.65 37.93 -15.42
N ASN A 37 -1.15 36.70 -15.51
CA ASN A 37 -0.44 35.46 -15.26
C ASN A 37 -0.06 34.71 -16.56
N GLY A 38 -0.10 35.39 -17.69
CA GLY A 38 0.24 34.84 -18.99
C GLY A 38 -0.95 34.22 -19.74
N PRO A 39 -0.77 33.95 -21.05
CA PRO A 39 -1.82 33.37 -21.88
C PRO A 39 -2.07 31.92 -21.52
N PHE A 40 -3.33 31.49 -21.65
CA PHE A 40 -3.76 30.13 -21.43
C PHE A 40 -3.47 29.58 -20.01
N SER A 41 -3.65 30.41 -18.97
CA SER A 41 -3.68 29.95 -17.59
C SER A 41 -5.12 29.56 -17.19
N PRO A 42 -5.34 28.50 -16.42
CA PRO A 42 -4.42 27.59 -15.72
C PRO A 42 -3.90 26.39 -16.54
N GLY A 43 -4.17 26.33 -17.82
CA GLY A 43 -3.82 25.19 -18.66
C GLY A 43 -5.03 24.26 -18.95
N ILE A 44 -5.11 23.72 -20.16
CA ILE A 44 -6.23 22.87 -20.59
C ILE A 44 -6.29 21.58 -19.75
N ASP A 45 -5.16 21.04 -19.36
CA ASP A 45 -5.06 19.86 -18.47
C ASP A 45 -5.72 20.11 -17.12
N PHE A 46 -5.58 21.30 -16.54
CA PHE A 46 -6.30 21.69 -15.33
C PHE A 46 -7.81 21.76 -15.57
N GLY A 47 -8.23 22.41 -16.66
CA GLY A 47 -9.66 22.53 -17.01
C GLY A 47 -10.33 21.18 -17.29
N LEU A 48 -9.57 20.19 -17.76
CA LEU A 48 -10.03 18.82 -18.01
C LEU A 48 -9.82 17.87 -16.80
N GLY A 49 -9.25 18.35 -15.68
CA GLY A 49 -8.94 17.52 -14.54
C GLY A 49 -7.85 16.48 -14.78
N LEU A 50 -6.97 16.70 -15.75
CA LEU A 50 -5.86 15.80 -16.14
C LEU A 50 -4.52 16.24 -15.51
N VAL A 51 -4.56 16.76 -14.29
CA VAL A 51 -3.39 17.24 -13.56
C VAL A 51 -2.81 16.14 -12.65
N ASP A 52 -1.51 16.23 -12.43
CA ASP A 52 -0.76 15.39 -11.51
C ASP A 52 0.13 16.25 -10.58
N ASP A 53 0.98 15.60 -9.77
CA ASP A 53 1.87 16.28 -8.84
C ASP A 53 2.82 17.28 -9.55
N SER A 54 3.18 17.03 -10.81
CA SER A 54 4.08 17.91 -11.60
C SER A 54 3.45 19.27 -11.93
N TYR A 55 2.11 19.34 -11.82
CA TYR A 55 1.38 20.60 -12.04
C TYR A 55 1.79 21.69 -11.03
N ILE A 56 2.13 21.30 -9.79
CA ILE A 56 2.55 22.23 -8.74
C ILE A 56 3.82 22.98 -9.17
N ASP A 57 4.83 22.23 -9.63
CA ASP A 57 6.09 22.80 -10.10
C ASP A 57 5.88 23.65 -11.35
N ARG A 58 5.04 23.21 -12.27
CA ARG A 58 4.68 23.97 -13.47
C ARG A 58 3.95 25.28 -13.12
N ALA A 59 2.98 25.23 -12.21
CA ALA A 59 2.26 26.41 -11.74
C ALA A 59 3.19 27.41 -11.05
N LYS A 60 4.14 26.92 -10.24
CA LYS A 60 5.16 27.74 -9.60
C LYS A 60 6.07 28.40 -10.64
N ASN A 61 6.62 27.63 -11.58
CA ASN A 61 7.54 28.12 -12.62
C ASN A 61 6.89 29.15 -13.57
N ARG A 62 5.58 29.07 -13.73
CA ARG A 62 4.80 30.02 -14.55
C ARG A 62 4.30 31.24 -13.76
N GLY A 63 4.62 31.35 -12.47
CA GLY A 63 4.16 32.45 -11.62
C GLY A 63 2.65 32.42 -11.33
N TRP A 64 2.03 31.24 -11.40
CA TRP A 64 0.60 31.07 -11.11
C TRP A 64 0.31 30.86 -9.63
N LEU A 65 1.33 30.75 -8.81
CA LEU A 65 1.21 30.61 -7.36
C LEU A 65 1.73 31.87 -6.67
N LEU A 66 0.98 32.36 -5.70
CA LEU A 66 1.43 33.42 -4.82
C LEU A 66 2.53 32.87 -3.90
N CYS A 67 3.77 33.23 -4.21
CA CYS A 67 4.92 32.90 -3.40
C CYS A 67 5.23 34.09 -2.46
N ALA A 68 4.52 34.16 -1.35
CA ALA A 68 4.71 35.20 -0.32
C ALA A 68 4.71 34.52 1.05
N ASP A 69 5.46 35.09 2.01
CA ASP A 69 5.58 34.57 3.38
C ASP A 69 4.22 34.46 4.12
N SER A 70 3.20 35.13 3.58
CA SER A 70 1.84 35.05 4.11
C SER A 70 1.10 33.73 3.75
N VAL A 71 1.59 32.96 2.78
CA VAL A 71 0.98 31.68 2.37
C VAL A 71 1.72 30.54 3.06
N SER A 72 1.31 30.20 4.27
CA SER A 72 1.91 29.10 5.05
C SER A 72 1.27 27.72 4.74
N THR A 73 0.12 27.71 4.07
CA THR A 73 -0.62 26.46 3.78
C THR A 73 0.05 25.70 2.63
N PRO A 74 0.41 24.42 2.82
CA PRO A 74 1.02 23.61 1.76
C PRO A 74 0.02 23.29 0.65
N ALA A 75 0.53 23.02 -0.56
CA ALA A 75 -0.23 22.35 -1.58
C ALA A 75 -0.49 20.89 -1.13
N THR A 76 -1.69 20.39 -1.39
CA THR A 76 -2.03 19.02 -1.04
C THR A 76 -2.54 18.25 -2.24
N THR A 77 -2.09 17.01 -2.37
CA THR A 77 -2.64 16.05 -3.33
C THR A 77 -3.20 14.86 -2.57
N ALA A 78 -4.32 14.33 -3.03
CA ALA A 78 -4.93 13.12 -2.49
C ALA A 78 -5.31 12.20 -3.66
N ARG A 79 -4.74 11.00 -3.68
CA ARG A 79 -5.04 9.96 -4.66
C ARG A 79 -5.64 8.76 -3.96
N THR A 80 -6.75 8.26 -4.50
CA THR A 80 -7.37 7.02 -4.03
C THR A 80 -7.59 6.09 -5.21
N GLU A 81 -7.07 4.88 -5.10
CA GLU A 81 -7.31 3.79 -6.04
C GLU A 81 -8.16 2.73 -5.36
N ASP A 82 -9.26 2.35 -6.00
CA ASP A 82 -10.12 1.24 -5.60
C ASP A 82 -10.31 0.30 -6.77
N MET A 83 -10.01 -0.97 -6.57
CA MET A 83 -10.19 -2.02 -7.55
C MET A 83 -10.93 -3.18 -6.93
N GLN A 84 -11.98 -3.64 -7.59
CA GLN A 84 -12.77 -4.79 -7.19
C GLN A 84 -12.96 -5.73 -8.38
N ILE A 85 -12.69 -7.01 -8.15
CA ILE A 85 -12.93 -8.07 -9.13
C ILE A 85 -13.86 -9.09 -8.47
N LYS A 86 -14.93 -9.42 -9.14
CA LYS A 86 -15.86 -10.49 -8.72
C LYS A 86 -16.07 -11.45 -9.87
N ALA A 87 -16.08 -12.74 -9.57
CA ALA A 87 -16.39 -13.78 -10.54
C ALA A 87 -17.30 -14.85 -9.91
N THR A 88 -18.27 -15.31 -10.67
CA THR A 88 -19.11 -16.43 -10.29
C THR A 88 -18.90 -17.59 -11.26
N VAL A 89 -18.57 -18.73 -10.72
CA VAL A 89 -18.30 -19.97 -11.47
C VAL A 89 -19.23 -21.06 -10.99
N GLU A 90 -19.84 -21.80 -11.91
CA GLU A 90 -20.63 -23.00 -11.63
C GLU A 90 -19.98 -24.20 -12.32
N PRO A 91 -19.05 -24.90 -11.63
CA PRO A 91 -18.35 -26.05 -12.23
C PRO A 91 -19.24 -27.28 -12.41
N LEU A 92 -20.24 -27.41 -11.55
CA LEU A 92 -21.23 -28.49 -11.57
C LEU A 92 -22.62 -27.91 -11.30
N THR A 93 -23.68 -28.66 -11.62
CA THR A 93 -25.06 -28.34 -11.26
C THR A 93 -25.13 -28.18 -9.74
N ASP A 94 -25.79 -27.15 -9.27
CA ASP A 94 -25.99 -26.82 -7.84
C ASP A 94 -24.72 -26.46 -7.05
N LEU A 95 -23.54 -26.38 -7.68
CA LEU A 95 -22.30 -25.92 -7.08
C LEU A 95 -21.93 -24.52 -7.60
N LYS A 96 -22.08 -23.51 -6.75
CA LYS A 96 -21.75 -22.12 -7.03
C LYS A 96 -20.51 -21.69 -6.26
N ILE A 97 -19.55 -21.07 -6.95
CA ILE A 97 -18.34 -20.50 -6.36
C ILE A 97 -18.31 -19.02 -6.71
N ASP A 98 -18.44 -18.17 -5.70
CA ASP A 98 -18.26 -16.74 -5.82
C ASP A 98 -16.84 -16.36 -5.37
N LEU A 99 -16.09 -15.77 -6.27
CA LEU A 99 -14.74 -15.27 -6.03
C LEU A 99 -14.80 -13.74 -5.93
N SER A 100 -14.04 -13.17 -4.99
CA SER A 100 -13.92 -11.72 -4.85
C SER A 100 -12.50 -11.30 -4.53
N MET A 101 -12.01 -10.27 -5.20
CA MET A 101 -10.74 -9.62 -4.90
C MET A 101 -10.97 -8.13 -4.76
N SER A 102 -10.28 -7.50 -3.83
CA SER A 102 -10.31 -6.05 -3.65
C SER A 102 -8.93 -5.51 -3.31
N HIS A 103 -8.67 -4.32 -3.81
CA HIS A 103 -7.51 -3.52 -3.48
C HIS A 103 -7.96 -2.08 -3.32
N THR A 104 -7.56 -1.45 -2.22
CA THR A 104 -7.80 -0.03 -1.99
C THR A 104 -6.52 0.59 -1.44
N GLN A 105 -6.08 1.66 -2.05
CA GLN A 105 -4.92 2.42 -1.60
C GLN A 105 -5.24 3.91 -1.62
N SER A 106 -4.96 4.58 -0.50
CA SER A 106 -4.96 6.04 -0.44
C SER A 106 -3.53 6.54 -0.28
N HIS A 107 -3.23 7.63 -0.97
CA HIS A 107 -1.94 8.29 -0.90
C HIS A 107 -2.13 9.80 -0.94
N ASN A 108 -1.71 10.46 0.13
CA ASN A 108 -1.82 11.90 0.29
C ASN A 108 -0.42 12.49 0.38
N LYS A 109 -0.23 13.66 -0.23
CA LYS A 109 1.01 14.43 -0.13
C LYS A 109 0.70 15.84 0.33
N SER A 110 1.57 16.39 1.17
CA SER A 110 1.60 17.77 1.58
C SER A 110 2.94 18.37 1.17
N ILE A 111 2.91 19.31 0.25
CA ILE A 111 4.08 19.86 -0.45
C ILE A 111 4.20 21.33 -0.12
N GLN A 112 5.24 21.70 0.62
CA GLN A 112 5.58 23.10 0.89
C GLN A 112 6.36 23.69 -0.28
N TYR A 113 5.64 24.21 -1.27
CA TYR A 113 6.26 24.75 -2.48
C TYR A 113 6.96 26.10 -2.31
N MET A 114 6.72 26.80 -1.17
CA MET A 114 7.27 28.12 -0.88
C MET A 114 8.67 28.07 -0.28
N TYR A 115 8.90 27.12 0.62
CA TYR A 115 10.12 27.05 1.39
C TYR A 115 11.01 25.95 0.85
N HIS A 116 12.18 26.33 0.33
CA HIS A 116 13.19 25.37 -0.10
C HIS A 116 13.68 24.55 1.11
N GLY A 117 13.74 23.25 0.93
CA GLY A 117 14.26 22.32 1.94
C GLY A 117 13.21 21.77 2.92
N ASN A 118 11.96 22.23 2.86
CA ASN A 118 10.91 21.57 3.61
C ASN A 118 10.54 20.22 2.96
N PRO A 119 10.53 19.12 3.73
CA PRO A 119 10.23 17.81 3.19
C PRO A 119 8.77 17.71 2.78
N THR A 120 8.51 16.98 1.69
CA THR A 120 7.16 16.56 1.35
C THR A 120 6.70 15.49 2.35
N VAL A 121 5.61 15.78 3.04
CA VAL A 121 4.98 14.79 3.93
C VAL A 121 4.03 13.93 3.11
N GLN A 122 4.20 12.62 3.21
CA GLN A 122 3.33 11.63 2.54
C GLN A 122 2.61 10.79 3.60
N SER A 123 1.35 10.49 3.37
CA SER A 123 0.56 9.63 4.25
C SER A 123 -0.48 8.83 3.46
N GLY A 124 -1.01 7.79 4.06
CA GLY A 124 -2.07 7.02 3.41
C GLY A 124 -2.43 5.74 4.14
N SER A 125 -3.15 4.88 3.43
CA SER A 125 -3.55 3.56 3.88
C SER A 125 -3.55 2.57 2.72
N PHE A 126 -3.49 1.29 3.04
CA PHE A 126 -3.45 0.22 2.05
C PHE A 126 -4.27 -0.98 2.51
N ASN A 127 -5.03 -1.55 1.58
CA ASN A 127 -5.87 -2.72 1.82
C ASN A 127 -5.84 -3.63 0.59
N MET A 128 -5.66 -4.94 0.80
CA MET A 128 -5.64 -5.89 -0.30
C MET A 128 -6.09 -7.28 0.15
N THR A 129 -6.95 -7.93 -0.64
CA THR A 129 -7.28 -9.34 -0.42
C THR A 129 -6.07 -10.24 -0.66
N THR A 130 -5.89 -11.22 0.22
CA THR A 130 -4.78 -12.18 0.18
C THR A 130 -5.27 -13.56 0.62
N VAL A 131 -4.38 -14.55 0.64
CA VAL A 131 -4.65 -15.88 1.17
C VAL A 131 -3.60 -16.28 2.18
N SER A 132 -4.03 -16.56 3.40
CA SER A 132 -3.21 -17.02 4.54
C SER A 132 -3.58 -18.41 5.02
N LEU A 133 -4.36 -19.17 4.23
CA LEU A 133 -4.91 -20.49 4.59
C LEU A 133 -3.87 -21.49 5.11
N ARG A 134 -2.62 -21.41 4.68
CA ARG A 134 -1.53 -22.30 5.14
C ARG A 134 -1.27 -22.20 6.63
N THR A 135 -1.61 -21.11 7.25
CA THR A 135 -1.38 -20.84 8.68
C THR A 135 -2.65 -20.71 9.49
N ALA A 136 -3.82 -20.68 8.83
CA ALA A 136 -5.14 -20.48 9.44
C ALA A 136 -5.45 -21.47 10.58
N PHE A 137 -4.99 -22.69 10.47
CA PHE A 137 -5.25 -23.78 11.43
C PHE A 137 -4.08 -24.04 12.39
N ARG A 138 -3.10 -23.16 12.42
CA ARG A 138 -2.01 -23.27 13.41
C ARG A 138 -2.50 -22.88 14.79
N SER A 139 -2.16 -23.67 15.81
CA SER A 139 -2.53 -23.38 17.19
C SER A 139 -1.99 -22.01 17.63
N PRO A 140 -2.84 -21.16 18.23
CA PRO A 140 -2.40 -19.88 18.79
C PRO A 140 -1.46 -20.00 20.00
N GLY A 141 -1.25 -21.20 20.49
CA GLY A 141 -0.52 -21.45 21.73
C GLY A 141 -1.48 -21.66 22.91
N SER A 142 -0.99 -22.33 23.95
CA SER A 142 -1.75 -22.61 25.17
C SER A 142 -0.81 -22.60 26.37
N ALA A 143 -1.36 -22.58 27.59
CA ALA A 143 -0.57 -22.69 28.82
C ALA A 143 0.29 -23.96 28.86
N LYS A 144 -0.18 -25.06 28.27
CA LYS A 144 0.54 -26.34 28.22
C LYS A 144 1.86 -26.27 27.42
N ASN A 145 1.95 -25.40 26.42
CA ASN A 145 3.15 -25.21 25.61
C ASN A 145 3.86 -23.87 25.86
N GLY A 146 3.57 -23.22 27.00
CA GLY A 146 4.14 -21.92 27.36
C GLY A 146 3.69 -20.80 26.40
N TYR A 147 2.48 -20.85 25.86
CA TYR A 147 1.92 -19.91 24.90
C TYR A 147 2.74 -19.76 23.62
N ARG A 148 3.51 -20.80 23.25
CA ARG A 148 4.32 -20.78 22.04
C ARG A 148 3.42 -20.83 20.81
N ASN A 149 3.52 -19.80 19.99
CA ASN A 149 2.86 -19.71 18.69
C ASN A 149 3.89 -19.94 17.58
N ARG A 150 3.70 -21.00 16.79
CA ARG A 150 4.64 -21.35 15.71
C ARG A 150 4.76 -20.24 14.68
N THR A 151 3.65 -19.59 14.32
CA THR A 151 3.65 -18.50 13.33
C THR A 151 4.44 -17.30 13.84
N PHE A 152 4.32 -16.96 15.14
CA PHE A 152 5.11 -15.90 15.74
C PHE A 152 6.61 -16.28 15.82
N THR A 153 6.94 -17.53 16.13
CA THR A 153 8.33 -18.01 16.09
C THR A 153 8.92 -17.94 14.68
N ASP A 154 8.12 -18.30 13.67
CA ASP A 154 8.52 -18.14 12.27
C ASP A 154 8.74 -16.68 11.91
N PHE A 155 7.87 -15.77 12.38
CA PHE A 155 8.06 -14.32 12.22
C PHE A 155 9.38 -13.83 12.82
N GLN A 156 9.66 -14.19 14.07
CA GLN A 156 10.91 -13.79 14.72
C GLN A 156 12.16 -14.27 13.96
N ARG A 157 12.15 -15.52 13.49
CA ARG A 157 13.24 -16.07 12.66
C ARG A 157 13.36 -15.38 11.29
N ASN A 158 12.23 -15.01 10.71
CA ASN A 158 12.20 -14.32 9.43
C ASN A 158 12.80 -12.92 9.50
N LEU A 159 12.80 -12.26 10.66
CA LEU A 159 13.40 -10.94 10.83
C LEU A 159 14.87 -10.92 10.41
N ASP A 160 15.67 -11.92 10.85
CA ASP A 160 17.10 -11.98 10.49
C ASP A 160 17.30 -12.21 9.00
N VAL A 161 16.47 -13.05 8.40
CA VAL A 161 16.52 -13.33 6.95
C VAL A 161 16.15 -12.07 6.15
N MET A 162 15.10 -11.36 6.56
CA MET A 162 14.64 -10.16 5.86
C MET A 162 15.62 -9.01 6.03
N GLN A 163 16.16 -8.81 7.25
CA GLN A 163 17.19 -7.80 7.50
C GLN A 163 18.38 -7.95 6.54
N GLN A 164 18.95 -9.15 6.44
CA GLN A 164 20.05 -9.43 5.51
C GLN A 164 19.66 -9.18 4.04
N ARG A 165 18.42 -9.51 3.66
CA ARG A 165 17.94 -9.31 2.29
C ARG A 165 17.74 -7.83 1.97
N VAL A 166 17.20 -7.05 2.90
CA VAL A 166 17.05 -5.60 2.75
C VAL A 166 18.42 -4.94 2.70
N GLU A 167 19.32 -5.30 3.60
CA GLU A 167 20.68 -4.78 3.66
C GLU A 167 21.46 -4.99 2.36
N ARG A 168 21.32 -6.17 1.73
CA ARG A 168 21.90 -6.45 0.41
C ARG A 168 21.46 -5.48 -0.68
N ARG A 169 20.26 -4.89 -0.58
CA ARG A 169 19.78 -3.88 -1.54
C ARG A 169 20.53 -2.57 -1.43
N TYR A 170 21.09 -2.26 -0.26
CA TYR A 170 21.91 -1.06 -0.06
C TYR A 170 23.33 -1.19 -0.62
N ILE A 171 23.84 -2.41 -0.83
CA ILE A 171 25.18 -2.63 -1.38
C ILE A 171 25.29 -1.97 -2.75
N GLY A 172 26.30 -1.09 -2.89
CA GLY A 172 26.54 -0.31 -4.12
C GLY A 172 25.79 1.01 -4.20
N THR A 173 24.88 1.32 -3.27
CA THR A 173 24.27 2.64 -3.18
C THR A 173 25.24 3.62 -2.54
N GLN A 174 25.11 4.90 -2.88
CA GLN A 174 25.91 5.96 -2.26
C GLN A 174 25.10 6.60 -1.12
N TYR A 175 25.84 7.04 -0.09
CA TYR A 175 25.21 7.79 1.00
C TYR A 175 24.61 9.10 0.48
N PRO A 176 23.42 9.49 0.98
CA PRO A 176 22.80 10.74 0.57
C PRO A 176 23.61 11.93 1.10
N GLN A 177 23.54 13.04 0.35
CA GLN A 177 24.13 14.29 0.79
C GLN A 177 23.41 14.81 2.05
N GLY A 178 24.15 15.48 2.93
CA GLY A 178 23.59 16.06 4.16
C GLY A 178 23.52 15.09 5.35
N THR A 179 23.91 13.83 5.18
CA THR A 179 23.94 12.85 6.29
C THR A 179 25.26 12.83 7.05
N GLY A 180 26.28 13.56 6.58
CA GLY A 180 27.64 13.50 7.13
C GLY A 180 28.43 12.25 6.72
N MET A 181 27.80 11.27 6.08
CA MET A 181 28.44 10.07 5.55
C MET A 181 28.92 10.29 4.10
N GLN A 182 30.02 9.65 3.73
CA GLN A 182 30.60 9.77 2.38
C GLN A 182 30.90 8.40 1.79
N GLY A 183 30.84 8.29 0.46
CA GLY A 183 31.12 7.07 -0.26
C GLY A 183 29.92 6.16 -0.44
N THR A 184 30.17 4.85 -0.53
CA THR A 184 29.16 3.81 -0.71
C THR A 184 28.77 3.17 0.62
N PHE A 185 27.57 2.59 0.65
CA PHE A 185 27.05 1.88 1.82
C PHE A 185 28.08 0.85 2.33
N ASN A 186 28.40 0.96 3.61
CA ASN A 186 29.23 0.01 4.36
C ASN A 186 28.49 -0.44 5.60
N PRO A 187 28.22 -1.74 5.78
CA PRO A 187 27.55 -2.28 6.97
C PRO A 187 28.23 -1.93 8.30
N ASP A 188 29.55 -1.71 8.31
CA ASP A 188 30.29 -1.31 9.51
C ASP A 188 29.89 0.08 10.05
N ASN A 189 29.34 0.93 9.18
CA ASN A 189 28.87 2.28 9.52
C ASN A 189 27.38 2.34 9.89
N GLY A 190 26.74 1.20 9.97
CA GLY A 190 25.31 1.09 10.32
C GLY A 190 24.59 0.10 9.43
N THR A 191 23.80 -0.75 10.05
CA THR A 191 22.99 -1.77 9.40
C THR A 191 21.54 -1.33 9.33
N VAL A 192 20.75 -2.01 8.50
CA VAL A 192 19.29 -1.86 8.50
C VAL A 192 18.76 -2.31 9.86
N ASP A 193 17.91 -1.50 10.48
CA ASP A 193 17.28 -1.89 11.73
C ASP A 193 16.36 -3.10 11.51
N LYS A 194 16.55 -4.12 12.32
CA LYS A 194 15.73 -5.34 12.34
C LYS A 194 14.24 -5.06 12.54
N TYR A 195 13.93 -3.97 13.22
CA TYR A 195 12.56 -3.55 13.53
C TYR A 195 12.04 -2.44 12.61
N SER A 196 12.75 -2.14 11.53
CA SER A 196 12.23 -1.22 10.51
C SER A 196 11.04 -1.82 9.77
N ALA A 197 10.18 -0.98 9.22
CA ALA A 197 9.03 -1.41 8.43
C ALA A 197 9.42 -2.29 7.23
N ASP A 198 10.56 -2.00 6.59
CA ASP A 198 11.11 -2.77 5.46
C ASP A 198 11.48 -4.21 5.83
N VAL A 199 11.77 -4.49 7.10
CA VAL A 199 12.14 -5.81 7.61
C VAL A 199 10.93 -6.49 8.24
N MET A 200 10.23 -5.78 9.14
CA MET A 200 9.13 -6.37 9.92
C MET A 200 7.95 -6.78 9.04
N ILE A 201 7.55 -5.94 8.09
CA ILE A 201 6.35 -6.21 7.30
C ILE A 201 6.54 -7.41 6.36
N PRO A 202 7.61 -7.51 5.55
CA PRO A 202 7.86 -8.71 4.77
C PRO A 202 8.05 -9.97 5.62
N ALA A 203 8.70 -9.86 6.80
CA ALA A 203 8.85 -10.98 7.73
C ALA A 203 7.50 -11.46 8.27
N PHE A 204 6.62 -10.52 8.63
CA PHE A 204 5.25 -10.79 9.06
C PHE A 204 4.45 -11.47 7.95
N LEU A 205 4.44 -10.90 6.75
CA LEU A 205 3.72 -11.46 5.60
C LEU A 205 4.20 -12.88 5.26
N ALA A 206 5.52 -13.12 5.25
CA ALA A 206 6.07 -14.45 4.99
C ALA A 206 5.62 -15.46 6.05
N ALA A 207 5.68 -15.11 7.34
CA ALA A 207 5.29 -15.99 8.44
C ALA A 207 3.79 -16.30 8.41
N TYR A 208 2.95 -15.27 8.31
CA TYR A 208 1.49 -15.41 8.42
C TYR A 208 0.82 -15.92 7.15
N THR A 209 1.45 -15.80 5.98
CA THR A 209 1.00 -16.47 4.75
C THR A 209 1.66 -17.84 4.52
N GLY A 210 2.54 -18.28 5.42
CA GLY A 210 3.24 -19.58 5.31
C GLY A 210 4.21 -19.66 4.13
N ARG A 211 4.81 -18.54 3.72
CA ARG A 211 5.77 -18.45 2.63
C ARG A 211 7.21 -18.50 3.16
N ASP A 212 8.13 -18.97 2.32
CA ASP A 212 9.55 -18.94 2.65
C ASP A 212 10.06 -17.49 2.60
N ALA A 213 10.62 -17.01 3.73
CA ALA A 213 11.19 -15.67 3.86
C ALA A 213 12.32 -15.39 2.84
N ARG A 214 13.06 -16.41 2.42
CA ARG A 214 14.14 -16.28 1.43
C ARG A 214 13.63 -15.95 0.02
N LYS A 215 12.38 -16.33 -0.29
CA LYS A 215 11.75 -16.19 -1.62
C LYS A 215 10.62 -15.17 -1.63
N SER A 216 10.15 -14.73 -0.47
CA SER A 216 9.06 -13.74 -0.38
C SER A 216 9.50 -12.38 -0.90
N ALA A 217 8.55 -11.61 -1.40
CA ALA A 217 8.80 -10.23 -1.79
C ALA A 217 9.16 -9.36 -0.57
N LEU A 218 9.93 -8.32 -0.79
CA LEU A 218 10.30 -7.33 0.22
C LEU A 218 9.36 -6.11 0.21
N ASP A 219 8.32 -6.13 -0.62
CA ASP A 219 7.42 -5.01 -0.78
C ASP A 219 6.52 -4.86 0.45
N ILE A 220 6.50 -3.66 1.01
CA ILE A 220 5.56 -3.26 2.06
C ILE A 220 4.15 -3.17 1.49
N PHE A 221 4.02 -2.62 0.28
CA PHE A 221 2.79 -2.50 -0.49
C PHE A 221 2.79 -3.49 -1.66
N PRO A 222 2.21 -4.69 -1.48
CA PRO A 222 2.19 -5.69 -2.55
C PRO A 222 1.45 -5.18 -3.79
N THR A 223 1.98 -5.49 -4.96
CA THR A 223 1.37 -5.12 -6.25
C THR A 223 0.06 -5.87 -6.50
N LEU A 224 -0.80 -5.34 -7.36
CA LEU A 224 -2.08 -5.95 -7.77
C LEU A 224 -1.94 -7.39 -8.28
N SER A 225 -0.80 -7.72 -8.92
CA SER A 225 -0.51 -9.08 -9.38
C SER A 225 -0.38 -10.13 -8.28
N LYS A 226 -0.21 -9.69 -7.03
CA LYS A 226 -0.13 -10.56 -5.83
C LYS A 226 -1.45 -10.69 -5.10
N MET A 227 -2.49 -10.02 -5.58
CA MET A 227 -3.84 -10.11 -5.05
C MET A 227 -4.40 -11.52 -5.26
N LEU A 228 -4.97 -12.11 -4.22
CA LEU A 228 -5.54 -13.44 -4.26
C LEU A 228 -7.02 -13.38 -3.86
N PRO A 229 -7.87 -14.23 -4.48
CA PRO A 229 -9.31 -14.17 -4.25
C PRO A 229 -9.70 -14.72 -2.88
N ASN A 230 -10.65 -14.07 -2.27
CA ASN A 230 -11.56 -14.63 -1.30
C ASN A 230 -12.64 -15.43 -2.02
N TRP A 231 -13.25 -16.42 -1.37
CA TRP A 231 -14.27 -17.23 -1.99
C TRP A 231 -15.43 -17.55 -1.07
N ASN A 232 -16.56 -17.79 -1.68
CA ASN A 232 -17.72 -18.39 -1.06
C ASN A 232 -18.26 -19.52 -1.95
N VAL A 233 -18.30 -20.72 -1.42
CA VAL A 233 -18.77 -21.91 -2.10
C VAL A 233 -20.13 -22.30 -1.55
N THR A 234 -21.11 -22.48 -2.40
CA THR A 234 -22.46 -22.95 -2.04
C THR A 234 -22.80 -24.18 -2.86
N TYR A 235 -23.15 -25.27 -2.18
CA TYR A 235 -23.62 -26.49 -2.82
C TYR A 235 -25.02 -26.85 -2.35
N LYS A 236 -25.95 -26.95 -3.29
CA LYS A 236 -27.38 -27.25 -3.06
C LYS A 236 -27.78 -28.66 -3.50
N GLY A 237 -26.88 -29.37 -4.18
CA GLY A 237 -27.19 -30.69 -4.79
C GLY A 237 -27.60 -31.79 -3.81
N LEU A 238 -27.26 -31.64 -2.51
CA LEU A 238 -27.72 -32.56 -1.47
C LEU A 238 -29.23 -32.63 -1.37
N SER A 239 -29.95 -31.52 -1.65
CA SER A 239 -31.42 -31.48 -1.63
C SER A 239 -32.06 -32.40 -2.70
N ASN A 240 -31.31 -32.80 -3.72
CA ASN A 240 -31.78 -33.71 -4.79
C ASN A 240 -31.73 -35.20 -4.41
N LEU A 241 -31.06 -35.55 -3.30
CA LEU A 241 -31.01 -36.90 -2.80
C LEU A 241 -32.38 -37.32 -2.24
N PRO A 242 -32.94 -38.50 -2.62
CA PRO A 242 -34.25 -38.93 -2.16
C PRO A 242 -34.42 -38.87 -0.64
N TRP A 243 -33.44 -39.39 0.10
CA TRP A 243 -33.43 -39.37 1.56
C TRP A 243 -33.48 -37.95 2.16
N VAL A 244 -32.73 -37.02 1.57
CA VAL A 244 -32.72 -35.61 2.04
C VAL A 244 -34.06 -34.95 1.75
N ARG A 245 -34.59 -35.15 0.55
CA ARG A 245 -35.90 -34.61 0.14
C ARG A 245 -37.06 -35.10 1.00
N ASP A 246 -36.98 -36.35 1.42
CA ASP A 246 -38.06 -36.95 2.23
C ASP A 246 -38.04 -36.50 3.72
N ASN A 247 -36.87 -36.08 4.21
CA ASN A 247 -36.68 -35.70 5.62
C ASN A 247 -36.41 -34.20 5.84
N PHE A 248 -36.00 -33.46 4.82
CA PHE A 248 -35.62 -32.05 4.94
C PHE A 248 -36.24 -31.24 3.80
N LYS A 249 -36.66 -30.00 4.09
CA LYS A 249 -37.15 -29.09 3.07
C LYS A 249 -36.04 -28.65 2.10
N SER A 250 -34.84 -28.43 2.58
CA SER A 250 -33.65 -28.12 1.82
C SER A 250 -32.39 -28.33 2.68
N VAL A 251 -31.28 -28.74 2.07
CA VAL A 251 -29.97 -28.82 2.70
C VAL A 251 -28.97 -28.10 1.79
N ASN A 252 -28.35 -27.05 2.33
CA ASN A 252 -27.34 -26.27 1.63
C ASN A 252 -26.03 -26.36 2.40
N LEU A 253 -24.95 -26.68 1.72
CA LEU A 253 -23.59 -26.54 2.27
C LEU A 253 -22.99 -25.22 1.82
N THR A 254 -22.47 -24.47 2.77
CA THR A 254 -21.83 -23.18 2.47
C THR A 254 -20.47 -23.12 3.15
N HIS A 255 -19.44 -22.82 2.37
CA HIS A 255 -18.07 -22.62 2.86
C HIS A 255 -17.56 -21.29 2.39
N GLY A 256 -17.09 -20.46 3.32
CA GLY A 256 -16.56 -19.13 3.03
C GLY A 256 -15.14 -18.96 3.56
N TYR A 257 -14.32 -18.27 2.78
CA TYR A 257 -13.01 -17.83 3.19
C TYR A 257 -12.78 -16.39 2.78
N LYS A 258 -12.34 -15.58 3.74
CA LYS A 258 -11.94 -14.19 3.52
C LYS A 258 -10.63 -13.93 4.24
N SER A 259 -9.69 -13.29 3.55
CA SER A 259 -8.47 -12.79 4.16
C SER A 259 -8.06 -11.47 3.53
N THR A 260 -7.67 -10.52 4.38
CA THR A 260 -7.31 -9.16 3.97
C THR A 260 -6.06 -8.73 4.71
N TYR A 261 -5.07 -8.28 3.95
CA TYR A 261 -3.89 -7.59 4.43
C TYR A 261 -4.16 -6.08 4.43
N SER A 262 -3.84 -5.41 5.53
CA SER A 262 -4.08 -3.97 5.68
C SER A 262 -2.90 -3.28 6.36
N ILE A 263 -2.58 -2.09 5.84
CA ILE A 263 -1.79 -1.08 6.53
C ILE A 263 -2.78 0.04 6.89
N GLY A 264 -3.06 0.21 8.18
CA GLY A 264 -4.10 1.13 8.67
C GLY A 264 -3.76 2.58 8.38
N ALA A 265 -2.53 2.98 8.69
CA ALA A 265 -1.98 4.29 8.36
C ALA A 265 -0.47 4.21 8.21
N TYR A 266 0.06 5.01 7.30
CA TYR A 266 1.49 5.26 7.18
C TYR A 266 1.76 6.74 6.99
N GLN A 267 2.94 7.19 7.41
CA GLN A 267 3.41 8.56 7.22
C GLN A 267 4.90 8.55 6.89
N SER A 268 5.34 9.42 5.98
CA SER A 268 6.76 9.54 5.68
C SER A 268 7.52 10.23 6.81
N TYR A 269 8.75 9.79 7.06
CA TYR A 269 9.66 10.51 7.94
C TYR A 269 10.06 11.84 7.31
N SER A 270 9.97 12.93 8.05
CA SER A 270 10.41 14.26 7.58
C SER A 270 11.91 14.34 7.35
N SER A 271 12.68 13.50 8.03
CA SER A 271 14.14 13.41 7.91
C SER A 271 14.62 12.40 6.85
N TRP A 272 13.70 11.72 6.15
CA TRP A 272 14.10 10.70 5.18
C TRP A 272 14.75 11.31 3.94
N ILE A 273 15.90 10.78 3.55
CA ILE A 273 16.66 11.19 2.38
C ILE A 273 16.95 9.94 1.55
N SER A 274 16.66 10.01 0.25
CA SER A 274 16.91 8.91 -0.69
C SER A 274 18.41 8.63 -0.85
N ALA A 275 18.79 7.36 -0.87
CA ALA A 275 20.14 6.92 -1.23
C ALA A 275 20.40 7.20 -2.71
N MET A 276 21.58 7.72 -3.04
CA MET A 276 21.94 8.01 -4.42
C MET A 276 22.09 6.70 -5.22
N GLY A 277 21.49 6.68 -6.42
CA GLY A 277 21.50 5.50 -7.28
C GLY A 277 20.43 4.45 -6.96
N SER A 278 19.57 4.70 -5.96
CA SER A 278 18.47 3.77 -5.58
C SER A 278 17.16 3.99 -6.32
N GLY A 279 17.05 5.04 -7.15
CA GLY A 279 15.79 5.43 -7.79
C GLY A 279 14.71 5.89 -6.82
N GLY A 280 15.08 6.22 -5.56
CA GLY A 280 14.15 6.64 -4.52
C GLY A 280 13.54 5.50 -3.70
N GLU A 281 13.95 4.26 -3.93
CA GLU A 281 13.44 3.09 -3.21
C GLU A 281 14.09 2.88 -1.84
N LEU A 282 15.36 3.25 -1.71
CA LEU A 282 16.15 3.10 -0.49
C LEU A 282 16.58 4.45 0.03
N GLY A 283 16.67 4.58 1.33
CA GLY A 283 17.07 5.85 1.94
C GLY A 283 17.45 5.72 3.40
N TYR A 284 17.68 6.88 4.00
CA TYR A 284 18.17 7.04 5.35
C TYR A 284 17.26 7.99 6.10
N ALA A 285 16.94 7.67 7.33
CA ALA A 285 16.23 8.54 8.24
C ALA A 285 17.09 8.83 9.47
N LEU A 286 16.88 10.00 10.08
CA LEU A 286 17.54 10.39 11.32
C LEU A 286 16.97 9.57 12.47
N ASN A 287 17.81 8.84 13.16
CA ASN A 287 17.44 8.18 14.40
C ASN A 287 17.44 9.20 15.54
N ALA A 288 16.27 9.47 16.10
CA ALA A 288 16.09 10.46 17.16
C ALA A 288 16.89 10.15 18.44
N THR A 289 17.20 8.85 18.69
CA THR A 289 17.93 8.42 19.88
C THR A 289 19.43 8.62 19.74
N THR A 290 19.98 8.31 18.54
CA THR A 290 21.42 8.37 18.30
C THR A 290 21.88 9.66 17.66
N GLY A 291 20.96 10.44 17.07
CA GLY A 291 21.28 11.62 16.27
C GLY A 291 21.96 11.33 14.94
N ASN A 292 22.07 10.06 14.53
CA ASN A 292 22.73 9.65 13.31
C ASN A 292 21.71 9.17 12.25
N TYR A 293 22.04 9.38 10.99
CA TYR A 293 21.30 8.79 9.90
C TYR A 293 21.57 7.29 9.79
N GLN A 294 20.53 6.52 9.60
CA GLN A 294 20.61 5.06 9.42
C GLN A 294 19.72 4.60 8.26
N PRO A 295 20.04 3.47 7.61
CA PRO A 295 19.17 2.88 6.61
C PRO A 295 17.76 2.67 7.15
N SER A 296 16.77 3.20 6.46
CA SER A 296 15.38 3.18 6.92
C SER A 296 14.40 3.19 5.76
N SER A 297 13.25 2.57 5.97
CA SER A 297 12.06 2.81 5.16
C SER A 297 11.72 4.30 5.10
N MET A 298 11.14 4.72 3.98
CA MET A 298 10.56 6.07 3.86
C MET A 298 9.41 6.28 4.85
N PHE A 299 8.68 5.20 5.17
CA PHE A 299 7.43 5.30 5.92
C PHE A 299 7.54 4.74 7.33
N ASP A 300 7.04 5.52 8.28
CA ASP A 300 6.60 5.04 9.58
C ASP A 300 5.22 4.40 9.43
N ILE A 301 5.09 3.17 9.89
CA ILE A 301 3.87 2.37 9.78
C ILE A 301 3.47 1.89 11.17
N SER A 302 2.41 2.50 11.69
CA SER A 302 1.97 2.23 13.06
C SER A 302 1.18 0.93 13.20
N THR A 303 0.47 0.51 12.16
CA THR A 303 -0.45 -0.63 12.24
C THR A 303 -0.45 -1.44 10.96
N VAL A 304 -0.15 -2.72 11.12
CA VAL A 304 -0.27 -3.74 10.07
C VAL A 304 -1.16 -4.85 10.57
N SER A 305 -2.10 -5.30 9.76
CA SER A 305 -2.99 -6.39 10.12
C SER A 305 -3.19 -7.38 8.98
N LEU A 306 -3.43 -8.62 9.36
CA LEU A 306 -3.91 -9.68 8.48
C LEU A 306 -5.16 -10.27 9.14
N ASN A 307 -6.31 -9.91 8.58
CA ASN A 307 -7.60 -10.38 9.06
C ASN A 307 -8.04 -11.59 8.26
N GLU A 308 -8.39 -12.66 8.94
CA GLU A 308 -8.82 -13.91 8.32
C GLU A 308 -10.15 -14.37 8.93
N SER A 309 -11.04 -14.81 8.07
CA SER A 309 -12.32 -15.39 8.44
C SER A 309 -12.55 -16.66 7.64
N PHE A 310 -12.88 -17.71 8.34
CA PHE A 310 -13.14 -19.03 7.77
C PHE A 310 -14.50 -19.52 8.28
N SER A 311 -15.42 -19.82 7.36
CA SER A 311 -16.68 -20.46 7.65
C SER A 311 -16.55 -21.92 7.21
N PRO A 312 -16.51 -22.89 8.15
CA PRO A 312 -16.51 -24.30 7.80
C PRO A 312 -17.83 -24.70 7.13
N LEU A 313 -17.81 -25.87 6.49
CA LEU A 313 -19.02 -26.54 5.96
C LEU A 313 -19.99 -26.92 7.08
#